data_bed893c7c5bf0bfe7ddbff0bf33ae96a
#
_entry.id   bed893c7c5bf0bfe7ddbff0bf33ae96a
#
_cell.length_a   1.000
_cell.length_b   1.000
_cell.length_c   1.000
_cell.angle_alpha   90.00
_cell.angle_beta   90.00
_cell.angle_gamma   90.00
#
_symmetry.space_group_name_H-M   'P 1'
#
loop_
_entity.id
_entity.type
_entity.pdbx_description
1 polymer ?
#
loop_
_entity_poly.entity_id
_entity_poly.type
_entity_poly.pdbx_seq_one_letter_code
_entity_poly.pdbx_strand_id
1 'polypeptide(L)'
;MNQQFQRIERLPPYVFNIIGELKQAARARGEDIIDFGMGNPDQPTPEHIVDKLKETVNRGDTHRYSQSKGIPRLRKAICNWYQSRYEVELDPASEAIVTLGSKEGLAHLALATTGVGDAILVPNPSYPIHPYGFVISGADLRHVPMTEEGDFFVELDKAIRTSYPKPKMLVLNFPSNPTGDCVELDFFEKVVAISREHKIWVVHDLAYADLVFDGYKAPSILQVPGAMEVAVEFFTLSKSYNMPGWRVGFCCGNKELIAALTRIKSYLDYGIFTPVQVAAITALESDQTCVEEIRQMYKSRRDVLCKGLNSAGWPVTPPKATMFVWAKIPAPFDQMGSLEFSKLLLKEAGVAVSPGLGFGEYGEGYVRFGLIENEHRTRQALRGIKKVLRAGLPSDWKAE
;
A
#
# COMPACT_ATOMS: atom_id res chain seq x y z
N MET A 1 -10.69 -27.49 24.82
CA MET A 1 -11.71 -27.09 23.83
C MET A 1 -10.97 -26.67 22.58
N ASN A 2 -11.03 -27.48 21.49
CA ASN A 2 -10.52 -27.08 20.16
C ASN A 2 -11.62 -26.25 19.48
N GLN A 3 -11.73 -24.98 19.79
CA GLN A 3 -12.63 -24.08 19.06
C GLN A 3 -11.86 -23.56 17.84
N GLN A 4 -12.38 -23.86 16.67
CA GLN A 4 -11.86 -23.33 15.40
C GLN A 4 -12.38 -21.90 15.20
N PHE A 5 -11.48 -20.97 14.92
CA PHE A 5 -11.82 -19.59 14.61
C PHE A 5 -11.80 -19.40 13.08
N GLN A 6 -12.93 -19.69 12.42
CA GLN A 6 -13.07 -19.76 10.96
C GLN A 6 -12.44 -18.60 10.19
N ARG A 7 -12.54 -17.37 10.70
CA ARG A 7 -11.93 -16.20 10.05
C ARG A 7 -10.41 -16.22 10.12
N ILE A 8 -9.83 -16.76 11.18
CA ILE A 8 -8.38 -16.86 11.37
C ILE A 8 -7.82 -17.98 10.51
N GLU A 9 -8.50 -19.11 10.40
CA GLU A 9 -8.07 -20.26 9.60
C GLU A 9 -8.01 -19.96 8.09
N ARG A 10 -8.78 -18.97 7.63
CA ARG A 10 -8.75 -18.51 6.23
C ARG A 10 -7.57 -17.58 5.93
N LEU A 11 -6.84 -17.10 6.94
CA LEU A 11 -5.67 -16.24 6.77
C LEU A 11 -4.42 -17.11 6.67
N PRO A 12 -3.59 -16.94 5.62
CA PRO A 12 -2.32 -17.65 5.54
C PRO A 12 -1.36 -17.16 6.63
N PRO A 13 -0.34 -17.97 6.98
CA PRO A 13 0.75 -17.48 7.82
C PRO A 13 1.34 -16.19 7.27
N TYR A 14 1.54 -15.21 8.14
CA TYR A 14 2.06 -13.91 7.72
C TYR A 14 3.57 -14.00 7.49
N VAL A 15 3.97 -14.22 6.24
CA VAL A 15 5.36 -14.51 5.82
C VAL A 15 6.36 -13.46 6.33
N PHE A 16 5.95 -12.20 6.43
CA PHE A 16 6.82 -11.13 6.96
C PHE A 16 7.21 -11.33 8.42
N ASN A 17 6.44 -12.09 9.21
CA ASN A 17 6.80 -12.41 10.60
C ASN A 17 8.06 -13.27 10.66
N ILE A 18 8.23 -14.21 9.71
CA ILE A 18 9.40 -15.10 9.65
C ILE A 18 10.69 -14.27 9.53
N ILE A 19 10.72 -13.35 8.55
CA ILE A 19 11.87 -12.44 8.39
C ILE A 19 12.00 -11.51 9.59
N GLY A 20 10.87 -11.06 10.18
CA GLY A 20 10.84 -10.25 11.38
C GLY A 20 11.51 -10.92 12.60
N GLU A 21 11.18 -12.18 12.85
CA GLU A 21 11.77 -12.99 13.94
C GLU A 21 13.26 -13.24 13.72
N LEU A 22 13.66 -13.61 12.51
CA LEU A 22 15.07 -13.81 12.17
C LEU A 22 15.88 -12.54 12.32
N LYS A 23 15.34 -11.39 11.91
CA LYS A 23 15.94 -10.07 12.07
C LYS A 23 16.12 -9.72 13.57
N GLN A 24 15.08 -9.96 14.39
CA GLN A 24 15.16 -9.72 15.82
C GLN A 24 16.20 -10.61 16.50
N ALA A 25 16.26 -11.89 16.13
CA ALA A 25 17.26 -12.82 16.63
C ALA A 25 18.69 -12.41 16.23
N ALA A 26 18.90 -11.94 14.99
CA ALA A 26 20.20 -11.43 14.55
C ALA A 26 20.63 -10.18 15.33
N ARG A 27 19.71 -9.21 15.51
CA ARG A 27 19.96 -8.01 16.32
C ARG A 27 20.26 -8.34 17.78
N ALA A 28 19.59 -9.34 18.36
CA ALA A 28 19.86 -9.79 19.73
C ALA A 28 21.27 -10.39 19.89
N ARG A 29 21.88 -10.91 18.83
CA ARG A 29 23.29 -11.34 18.79
C ARG A 29 24.28 -10.20 18.52
N GLY A 30 23.80 -8.96 18.39
CA GLY A 30 24.64 -7.79 18.11
C GLY A 30 24.98 -7.60 16.62
N GLU A 31 24.31 -8.30 15.71
CA GLU A 31 24.52 -8.17 14.27
C GLU A 31 23.94 -6.85 13.75
N ASP A 32 24.68 -6.18 12.87
CA ASP A 32 24.26 -4.95 12.21
C ASP A 32 23.37 -5.26 11.00
N ILE A 33 22.06 -5.19 11.17
CA ILE A 33 21.08 -5.48 10.10
C ILE A 33 20.57 -4.20 9.46
N ILE A 34 20.71 -4.13 8.13
CA ILE A 34 20.16 -3.07 7.29
C ILE A 34 18.79 -3.52 6.77
N ASP A 35 17.76 -2.76 7.11
CA ASP A 35 16.38 -3.23 6.99
C ASP A 35 15.62 -2.55 5.84
N PHE A 36 15.49 -3.21 4.70
CA PHE A 36 14.61 -2.81 3.59
C PHE A 36 13.27 -3.57 3.59
N GLY A 37 12.99 -4.39 4.62
CA GLY A 37 11.80 -5.24 4.66
C GLY A 37 10.50 -4.50 4.95
N MET A 38 10.55 -3.33 5.58
CA MET A 38 9.35 -2.57 5.98
C MET A 38 9.12 -1.36 5.08
N GLY A 39 7.84 -1.06 4.83
CA GLY A 39 7.42 0.17 4.13
C GLY A 39 7.01 1.28 5.13
N ASN A 40 7.85 1.56 6.12
CA ASN A 40 7.59 2.55 7.15
C ASN A 40 8.49 3.78 6.94
N PRO A 41 7.94 4.96 6.59
CA PRO A 41 8.73 6.19 6.51
C PRO A 41 9.59 6.40 7.76
N ASP A 42 10.87 6.71 7.55
CA ASP A 42 11.88 6.86 8.60
C ASP A 42 12.12 8.31 9.02
N GLN A 43 11.63 9.27 8.22
CA GLN A 43 11.77 10.68 8.51
C GLN A 43 10.62 11.21 9.35
N PRO A 44 10.84 12.27 10.15
CA PRO A 44 9.79 12.87 10.96
C PRO A 44 8.70 13.51 10.09
N THR A 45 7.52 13.66 10.67
CA THR A 45 6.45 14.50 10.12
C THR A 45 6.93 15.95 10.02
N PRO A 46 6.59 16.70 8.95
CA PRO A 46 6.95 18.11 8.79
C PRO A 46 6.55 18.96 9.99
N GLU A 47 7.45 19.88 10.39
CA GLU A 47 7.35 20.62 11.65
C GLU A 47 6.07 21.46 11.77
N HIS A 48 5.65 22.13 10.71
CA HIS A 48 4.42 22.92 10.70
C HIS A 48 3.15 22.10 11.02
N ILE A 49 3.13 20.79 10.66
CA ILE A 49 2.04 19.85 10.98
C ILE A 49 2.12 19.48 12.47
N VAL A 50 3.34 19.20 12.97
CA VAL A 50 3.58 18.88 14.39
C VAL A 50 3.22 20.07 15.28
N ASP A 51 3.57 21.28 14.87
CA ASP A 51 3.24 22.49 15.63
C ASP A 51 1.74 22.76 15.69
N LYS A 52 1.02 22.48 14.59
CA LYS A 52 -0.46 22.56 14.63
C LYS A 52 -1.07 21.52 15.59
N LEU A 53 -0.49 20.34 15.70
CA LEU A 53 -0.90 19.35 16.71
C LEU A 53 -0.68 19.89 18.13
N LYS A 54 0.54 20.41 18.42
CA LYS A 54 0.87 20.99 19.73
C LYS A 54 -0.05 22.13 20.12
N GLU A 55 -0.32 23.04 19.18
CA GLU A 55 -1.28 24.13 19.38
C GLU A 55 -2.67 23.60 19.75
N THR A 56 -3.15 22.62 19.00
CA THR A 56 -4.52 22.13 19.12
C THR A 56 -4.72 21.24 20.34
N VAL A 57 -3.74 20.41 20.69
CA VAL A 57 -3.83 19.53 21.86
C VAL A 57 -3.88 20.30 23.19
N ASN A 58 -3.39 21.54 23.24
CA ASN A 58 -3.49 22.39 24.43
C ASN A 58 -4.92 22.93 24.67
N ARG A 59 -5.82 22.73 23.70
CA ARG A 59 -7.21 23.17 23.80
C ARG A 59 -8.07 22.04 24.37
N GLY A 60 -8.55 22.19 25.60
CA GLY A 60 -9.35 21.15 26.30
C GLY A 60 -10.67 20.78 25.60
N ASP A 61 -11.24 21.65 24.76
CA ASP A 61 -12.44 21.36 23.98
C ASP A 61 -12.22 20.32 22.88
N THR A 62 -10.95 20.05 22.50
CA THR A 62 -10.58 19.08 21.46
C THR A 62 -10.40 17.64 21.99
N HIS A 63 -10.47 17.43 23.32
CA HIS A 63 -10.26 16.12 23.94
C HIS A 63 -11.52 15.24 23.97
N ARG A 64 -12.65 15.78 23.57
CA ARG A 64 -13.92 15.05 23.51
C ARG A 64 -13.92 14.02 22.40
N TYR A 65 -14.85 13.08 22.47
CA TYR A 65 -15.13 12.18 21.34
C TYR A 65 -15.36 12.98 20.06
N SER A 66 -14.73 12.52 18.98
CA SER A 66 -14.92 13.10 17.66
C SER A 66 -16.10 12.46 16.92
N GLN A 67 -16.17 12.67 15.63
CA GLN A 67 -17.15 12.04 14.73
C GLN A 67 -16.50 10.91 13.95
N SER A 68 -17.13 9.74 13.88
CA SER A 68 -16.64 8.58 13.12
C SER A 68 -16.37 8.92 11.65
N LYS A 69 -17.16 9.83 11.08
CA LYS A 69 -17.01 10.32 9.69
C LYS A 69 -15.86 11.33 9.52
N GLY A 70 -15.30 11.84 10.61
CA GLY A 70 -14.37 12.96 10.63
C GLY A 70 -15.05 14.32 10.72
N ILE A 71 -14.31 15.31 11.22
CA ILE A 71 -14.84 16.68 11.38
C ILE A 71 -15.16 17.30 10.02
N PRO A 72 -16.22 18.13 9.91
CA PRO A 72 -16.66 18.73 8.64
C PRO A 72 -15.56 19.52 7.92
N ARG A 73 -14.72 20.24 8.68
CA ARG A 73 -13.63 21.03 8.11
C ARG A 73 -12.56 20.15 7.45
N LEU A 74 -12.23 18.99 8.03
CA LEU A 74 -11.28 18.07 7.41
C LEU A 74 -11.86 17.47 6.12
N ARG A 75 -13.14 17.08 6.14
CA ARG A 75 -13.80 16.56 4.93
C ARG A 75 -13.84 17.60 3.80
N LYS A 76 -14.06 18.88 4.13
CA LYS A 76 -13.96 19.97 3.17
C LYS A 76 -12.53 20.13 2.63
N ALA A 77 -11.51 20.07 3.50
CA ALA A 77 -10.11 20.14 3.08
C ALA A 77 -9.74 18.99 2.12
N ILE A 78 -10.26 17.77 2.37
CA ILE A 78 -10.10 16.62 1.50
C ILE A 78 -10.72 16.89 0.11
N CYS A 79 -11.96 17.41 0.07
CA CYS A 79 -12.61 17.73 -1.21
C CYS A 79 -11.85 18.83 -1.98
N ASN A 80 -11.37 19.87 -1.29
CA ASN A 80 -10.53 20.90 -1.88
C ASN A 80 -9.21 20.32 -2.45
N TRP A 81 -8.62 19.37 -1.74
CA TRP A 81 -7.40 18.67 -2.20
C TRP A 81 -7.65 17.89 -3.49
N TYR A 82 -8.80 17.19 -3.62
CA TYR A 82 -9.19 16.52 -4.87
C TYR A 82 -9.44 17.53 -5.99
N GLN A 83 -10.15 18.61 -5.71
CA GLN A 83 -10.42 19.67 -6.68
C GLN A 83 -9.13 20.29 -7.23
N SER A 84 -8.18 20.61 -6.36
CA SER A 84 -6.94 21.27 -6.78
C SER A 84 -5.98 20.35 -7.53
N ARG A 85 -6.00 19.03 -7.24
CA ARG A 85 -5.04 18.08 -7.82
C ARG A 85 -5.54 17.35 -9.04
N TYR A 86 -6.81 17.02 -9.04
CA TYR A 86 -7.44 16.13 -10.02
C TYR A 86 -8.63 16.77 -10.73
N GLU A 87 -8.97 17.99 -10.39
CA GLU A 87 -10.16 18.68 -10.92
C GLU A 87 -11.47 17.92 -10.64
N VAL A 88 -11.49 17.15 -9.53
CA VAL A 88 -12.65 16.35 -9.10
C VAL A 88 -13.43 17.09 -8.04
N GLU A 89 -14.68 17.40 -8.32
CA GLU A 89 -15.62 18.00 -7.37
C GLU A 89 -16.31 16.92 -6.54
N LEU A 90 -16.29 17.08 -5.21
CA LEU A 90 -16.86 16.14 -4.25
C LEU A 90 -17.72 16.88 -3.22
N ASP A 91 -18.85 16.27 -2.85
CA ASP A 91 -19.64 16.74 -1.72
C ASP A 91 -19.04 16.24 -0.38
N PRO A 92 -18.52 17.14 0.47
CA PRO A 92 -17.97 16.76 1.77
C PRO A 92 -19.00 16.14 2.72
N ALA A 93 -20.31 16.27 2.44
CA ALA A 93 -21.36 15.70 3.25
C ALA A 93 -21.66 14.22 2.92
N SER A 94 -21.52 13.80 1.66
CA SER A 94 -21.94 12.48 1.20
C SER A 94 -20.86 11.65 0.49
N GLU A 95 -19.79 12.29 -0.01
CA GLU A 95 -18.79 11.66 -0.89
C GLU A 95 -17.38 11.63 -0.30
N ALA A 96 -17.23 11.99 1.00
CA ALA A 96 -15.96 11.95 1.70
C ALA A 96 -16.12 11.48 3.16
N ILE A 97 -15.20 10.61 3.61
CA ILE A 97 -15.11 10.12 4.98
C ILE A 97 -13.65 9.98 5.41
N VAL A 98 -13.36 10.36 6.66
CA VAL A 98 -12.05 10.19 7.28
C VAL A 98 -11.93 8.79 7.88
N THR A 99 -10.76 8.16 7.75
CA THR A 99 -10.46 6.82 8.26
C THR A 99 -9.20 6.82 9.12
N LEU A 100 -9.05 5.82 10.00
CA LEU A 100 -7.84 5.64 10.82
C LEU A 100 -6.69 5.05 9.98
N GLY A 101 -6.32 5.78 8.92
CA GLY A 101 -5.48 5.34 7.82
C GLY A 101 -6.28 4.53 6.79
N SER A 102 -5.75 4.40 5.57
CA SER A 102 -6.43 3.67 4.48
C SER A 102 -6.65 2.19 4.81
N LYS A 103 -5.71 1.55 5.52
CA LYS A 103 -5.80 0.13 5.87
C LYS A 103 -7.03 -0.22 6.71
N GLU A 104 -7.35 0.60 7.71
CA GLU A 104 -8.55 0.43 8.54
C GLU A 104 -9.80 0.69 7.70
N GLY A 105 -9.79 1.78 6.93
CA GLY A 105 -10.92 2.13 6.07
C GLY A 105 -11.26 1.03 5.05
N LEU A 106 -10.24 0.43 4.42
CA LEU A 106 -10.40 -0.72 3.51
C LEU A 106 -11.02 -1.93 4.23
N ALA A 107 -10.52 -2.28 5.42
CA ALA A 107 -11.05 -3.39 6.20
C ALA A 107 -12.52 -3.15 6.63
N HIS A 108 -12.85 -1.94 7.04
CA HIS A 108 -14.21 -1.59 7.42
C HIS A 108 -15.15 -1.49 6.21
N LEU A 109 -14.66 -1.02 5.06
CA LEU A 109 -15.45 -1.06 3.83
C LEU A 109 -15.75 -2.51 3.43
N ALA A 110 -14.76 -3.40 3.50
CA ALA A 110 -14.96 -4.82 3.25
C ALA A 110 -16.04 -5.41 4.17
N LEU A 111 -15.95 -5.15 5.48
CA LEU A 111 -16.95 -5.59 6.46
C LEU A 111 -18.34 -5.01 6.20
N ALA A 112 -18.43 -3.77 5.70
CA ALA A 112 -19.69 -3.10 5.44
C ALA A 112 -20.40 -3.62 4.17
N THR A 113 -19.62 -4.07 3.19
CA THR A 113 -20.11 -4.26 1.82
C THR A 113 -20.07 -5.70 1.35
N THR A 114 -19.31 -6.58 2.03
CA THR A 114 -19.09 -7.96 1.59
C THR A 114 -19.21 -8.98 2.72
N GLY A 115 -19.46 -10.22 2.38
CA GLY A 115 -19.60 -11.32 3.33
C GLY A 115 -19.53 -12.68 2.64
N VAL A 116 -19.96 -13.72 3.36
CA VAL A 116 -20.00 -15.10 2.84
C VAL A 116 -20.89 -15.15 1.59
N GLY A 117 -20.39 -15.75 0.52
CA GLY A 117 -21.08 -15.85 -0.76
C GLY A 117 -20.78 -14.72 -1.74
N ASP A 118 -20.01 -13.69 -1.35
CA ASP A 118 -19.52 -12.67 -2.27
C ASP A 118 -18.13 -13.05 -2.84
N ALA A 119 -17.87 -12.76 -4.10
CA ALA A 119 -16.58 -12.93 -4.75
C ALA A 119 -15.94 -11.56 -5.04
N ILE A 120 -14.63 -11.45 -4.79
CA ILE A 120 -13.86 -10.20 -4.94
C ILE A 120 -12.68 -10.45 -5.86
N LEU A 121 -12.50 -9.55 -6.83
CA LEU A 121 -11.35 -9.53 -7.73
C LEU A 121 -10.23 -8.71 -7.11
N VAL A 122 -9.02 -9.29 -7.04
CA VAL A 122 -7.83 -8.62 -6.53
C VAL A 122 -6.64 -8.95 -7.41
N PRO A 123 -5.87 -7.96 -7.89
CA PRO A 123 -4.58 -8.20 -8.54
C PRO A 123 -3.65 -9.02 -7.65
N ASN A 124 -2.83 -9.86 -8.25
CA ASN A 124 -1.81 -10.64 -7.55
C ASN A 124 -0.50 -10.58 -8.35
N PRO A 125 0.60 -10.10 -7.74
CA PRO A 125 0.80 -9.79 -6.33
C PRO A 125 0.11 -8.49 -5.87
N SER A 126 -0.18 -8.37 -4.56
CA SER A 126 -0.81 -7.19 -3.98
C SER A 126 -0.46 -7.00 -2.49
N TYR A 127 -0.67 -5.79 -1.97
CA TYR A 127 -0.49 -5.53 -0.55
C TYR A 127 -1.54 -6.27 0.28
N PRO A 128 -1.16 -6.97 1.36
CA PRO A 128 -2.02 -7.93 2.07
C PRO A 128 -3.42 -7.44 2.50
N ILE A 129 -3.61 -6.13 2.74
CA ILE A 129 -4.94 -5.65 3.12
C ILE A 129 -5.97 -5.76 1.97
N HIS A 130 -5.50 -5.67 0.72
CA HIS A 130 -6.38 -5.72 -0.44
C HIS A 130 -7.10 -7.07 -0.57
N PRO A 131 -6.43 -8.23 -0.49
CA PRO A 131 -7.11 -9.52 -0.40
C PRO A 131 -7.67 -9.81 0.99
N TYR A 132 -6.86 -9.67 2.03
CA TYR A 132 -7.22 -10.23 3.34
C TYR A 132 -8.22 -9.39 4.13
N GLY A 133 -8.40 -8.12 3.83
CA GLY A 133 -9.53 -7.33 4.36
C GLY A 133 -10.88 -7.97 3.99
N PHE A 134 -10.99 -8.49 2.77
CA PHE A 134 -12.18 -9.15 2.27
C PHE A 134 -12.30 -10.62 2.72
N VAL A 135 -11.18 -11.33 2.89
CA VAL A 135 -11.20 -12.66 3.54
C VAL A 135 -11.74 -12.57 4.97
N ILE A 136 -11.34 -11.56 5.73
CA ILE A 136 -11.83 -11.29 7.09
C ILE A 136 -13.33 -11.03 7.10
N SER A 137 -13.87 -10.33 6.10
CA SER A 137 -15.33 -10.13 5.97
C SER A 137 -16.10 -11.40 5.64
N GLY A 138 -15.43 -12.43 5.13
CA GLY A 138 -16.02 -13.72 4.74
C GLY A 138 -16.12 -13.92 3.23
N ALA A 139 -15.73 -12.94 2.42
CA ALA A 139 -15.76 -13.04 0.96
C ALA A 139 -14.71 -14.02 0.40
N ASP A 140 -14.93 -14.51 -0.81
CA ASP A 140 -14.00 -15.33 -1.55
C ASP A 140 -13.18 -14.50 -2.53
N LEU A 141 -11.89 -14.81 -2.63
CA LEU A 141 -10.99 -14.13 -3.54
C LEU A 141 -10.98 -14.79 -4.92
N ARG A 142 -10.84 -13.95 -5.93
CA ARG A 142 -10.48 -14.32 -7.30
C ARG A 142 -9.30 -13.46 -7.70
N HIS A 143 -8.14 -14.09 -7.80
CA HIS A 143 -6.93 -13.38 -8.18
C HIS A 143 -6.92 -13.05 -9.67
N VAL A 144 -6.50 -11.83 -9.97
CA VAL A 144 -6.22 -11.37 -11.34
C VAL A 144 -4.70 -11.28 -11.46
N PRO A 145 -4.05 -12.21 -12.18
CA PRO A 145 -2.60 -12.19 -12.34
C PRO A 145 -2.10 -10.86 -12.92
N MET A 146 -1.10 -10.28 -12.28
CA MET A 146 -0.34 -9.14 -12.79
C MET A 146 1.12 -9.56 -12.96
N THR A 147 1.43 -10.11 -14.10
CA THR A 147 2.77 -10.58 -14.46
C THR A 147 3.36 -9.75 -15.59
N GLU A 148 4.69 -9.74 -15.72
CA GLU A 148 5.38 -9.01 -16.80
C GLU A 148 4.95 -9.42 -18.22
N GLU A 149 4.49 -10.67 -18.39
CA GLU A 149 4.11 -11.25 -19.68
C GLU A 149 2.59 -11.22 -19.92
N GLY A 150 1.80 -10.88 -18.90
CA GLY A 150 0.34 -10.92 -18.93
C GLY A 150 -0.31 -9.58 -19.30
N ASP A 151 -1.48 -9.65 -19.95
CA ASP A 151 -2.37 -8.49 -20.12
C ASP A 151 -3.42 -8.50 -19.00
N PHE A 152 -3.39 -7.47 -18.16
CA PHE A 152 -4.30 -7.33 -17.02
C PHE A 152 -5.77 -7.41 -17.44
N PHE A 153 -6.16 -6.80 -18.55
CA PHE A 153 -7.57 -6.76 -18.98
C PHE A 153 -8.03 -8.11 -19.55
N VAL A 154 -7.14 -8.88 -20.17
CA VAL A 154 -7.42 -10.26 -20.57
C VAL A 154 -7.66 -11.15 -19.34
N GLU A 155 -6.79 -11.05 -18.34
CA GLU A 155 -6.94 -11.83 -17.10
C GLU A 155 -8.16 -11.36 -16.27
N LEU A 156 -8.45 -10.07 -16.26
CA LEU A 156 -9.64 -9.51 -15.62
C LEU A 156 -10.94 -10.03 -16.28
N ASP A 157 -11.05 -9.99 -17.61
CA ASP A 157 -12.20 -10.51 -18.33
C ASP A 157 -12.39 -12.01 -18.06
N LYS A 158 -11.31 -12.78 -18.12
CA LYS A 158 -11.32 -14.21 -17.77
C LYS A 158 -11.82 -14.43 -16.33
N ALA A 159 -11.29 -13.68 -15.35
CA ALA A 159 -11.70 -13.80 -13.96
C ALA A 159 -13.19 -13.44 -13.77
N ILE A 160 -13.70 -12.42 -14.45
CA ILE A 160 -15.13 -12.05 -14.41
C ILE A 160 -16.00 -13.17 -15.00
N ARG A 161 -15.64 -13.72 -16.16
CA ARG A 161 -16.44 -14.73 -16.85
C ARG A 161 -16.46 -16.09 -16.16
N THR A 162 -15.33 -16.47 -15.55
CA THR A 162 -15.17 -17.78 -14.91
C THR A 162 -15.57 -17.80 -13.44
N SER A 163 -15.82 -16.64 -12.83
CA SER A 163 -16.19 -16.58 -11.41
C SER A 163 -17.65 -16.95 -11.17
N TYR A 164 -17.83 -17.82 -10.18
CA TYR A 164 -19.12 -18.12 -9.58
C TYR A 164 -18.98 -18.09 -8.05
N PRO A 165 -19.77 -17.31 -7.34
CA PRO A 165 -20.70 -16.27 -7.82
C PRO A 165 -19.99 -15.18 -8.64
N LYS A 166 -20.78 -14.35 -9.35
CA LYS A 166 -20.25 -13.19 -10.09
C LYS A 166 -19.51 -12.25 -9.13
N PRO A 167 -18.40 -11.66 -9.55
CA PRO A 167 -17.64 -10.75 -8.71
C PRO A 167 -18.47 -9.52 -8.35
N LYS A 168 -18.40 -9.11 -7.10
CA LYS A 168 -19.08 -7.94 -6.57
C LYS A 168 -18.20 -6.70 -6.57
N MET A 169 -16.89 -6.89 -6.41
CA MET A 169 -15.95 -5.80 -6.22
C MET A 169 -14.60 -6.13 -6.85
N LEU A 170 -13.95 -5.10 -7.39
CA LEU A 170 -12.56 -5.10 -7.86
C LEU A 170 -11.76 -4.15 -6.97
N VAL A 171 -10.65 -4.63 -6.40
CA VAL A 171 -9.75 -3.84 -5.55
C VAL A 171 -8.46 -3.57 -6.31
N LEU A 172 -8.10 -2.30 -6.47
CA LEU A 172 -6.91 -1.86 -7.19
C LEU A 172 -6.00 -1.01 -6.31
N ASN A 173 -4.71 -1.02 -6.61
CA ASN A 173 -3.73 -0.15 -5.99
C ASN A 173 -2.69 0.32 -7.00
N PHE A 174 -2.77 1.58 -7.41
CA PHE A 174 -1.81 2.22 -8.32
C PHE A 174 -1.51 3.65 -7.84
N PRO A 175 -0.22 4.03 -7.76
CA PRO A 175 0.98 3.20 -7.91
C PRO A 175 1.02 2.03 -6.94
N SER A 176 1.47 0.86 -7.42
CA SER A 176 1.28 -0.42 -6.75
C SER A 176 2.31 -0.70 -5.65
N ASN A 177 1.85 -1.26 -4.56
CA ASN A 177 2.64 -1.99 -3.58
C ASN A 177 2.28 -3.49 -3.72
N PRO A 178 3.21 -4.37 -4.14
CA PRO A 178 4.67 -4.24 -4.01
C PRO A 178 5.43 -3.78 -5.26
N THR A 179 4.83 -3.84 -6.46
CA THR A 179 5.52 -3.86 -7.74
C THR A 179 6.07 -2.51 -8.20
N GLY A 180 5.48 -1.41 -7.72
CA GLY A 180 5.80 -0.07 -8.22
C GLY A 180 5.14 0.26 -9.56
N ASP A 181 4.25 -0.61 -10.05
CA ASP A 181 3.54 -0.39 -11.31
C ASP A 181 2.71 0.88 -11.27
N CYS A 182 2.72 1.55 -12.39
CA CYS A 182 2.01 2.79 -12.65
C CYS A 182 1.05 2.62 -13.82
N VAL A 183 -0.06 3.33 -13.78
CA VAL A 183 -1.06 3.35 -14.85
C VAL A 183 -1.37 4.78 -15.27
N GLU A 184 -1.84 4.95 -16.49
CA GLU A 184 -2.35 6.22 -16.99
C GLU A 184 -3.88 6.26 -16.87
N LEU A 185 -4.47 7.40 -17.16
CA LEU A 185 -5.92 7.60 -16.97
C LEU A 185 -6.78 6.65 -17.82
N ASP A 186 -6.31 6.30 -19.02
CA ASP A 186 -6.99 5.37 -19.93
C ASP A 186 -7.17 3.96 -19.34
N PHE A 187 -6.27 3.55 -18.45
CA PHE A 187 -6.46 2.31 -17.69
C PHE A 187 -7.71 2.38 -16.82
N PHE A 188 -7.91 3.48 -16.12
CA PHE A 188 -9.10 3.66 -15.29
C PHE A 188 -10.37 3.87 -16.13
N GLU A 189 -10.28 4.46 -17.32
CA GLU A 189 -11.41 4.54 -18.26
C GLU A 189 -11.93 3.14 -18.61
N LYS A 190 -11.03 2.22 -18.95
CA LYS A 190 -11.37 0.81 -19.21
C LYS A 190 -11.94 0.12 -17.98
N VAL A 191 -11.33 0.31 -16.82
CA VAL A 191 -11.82 -0.25 -15.54
C VAL A 191 -13.25 0.21 -15.25
N VAL A 192 -13.52 1.51 -15.35
CA VAL A 192 -14.86 2.08 -15.09
C VAL A 192 -15.89 1.54 -16.09
N ALA A 193 -15.53 1.44 -17.36
CA ALA A 193 -16.40 0.88 -18.39
C ALA A 193 -16.79 -0.58 -18.09
N ILE A 194 -15.80 -1.44 -17.82
CA ILE A 194 -16.02 -2.85 -17.44
C ILE A 194 -16.84 -2.95 -16.16
N SER A 195 -16.55 -2.13 -15.17
CA SER A 195 -17.22 -2.17 -13.87
C SER A 195 -18.70 -1.76 -13.98
N ARG A 196 -19.04 -0.77 -14.81
CA ARG A 196 -20.42 -0.39 -15.11
C ARG A 196 -21.16 -1.50 -15.87
N GLU A 197 -20.55 -2.11 -16.88
CA GLU A 197 -21.10 -3.20 -17.67
C GLU A 197 -21.47 -4.40 -16.81
N HIS A 198 -20.52 -4.82 -15.94
CA HIS A 198 -20.67 -6.02 -15.12
C HIS A 198 -21.27 -5.74 -13.73
N LYS A 199 -21.56 -4.47 -13.40
CA LYS A 199 -22.10 -4.03 -12.08
C LYS A 199 -21.17 -4.42 -10.93
N ILE A 200 -19.86 -4.16 -11.11
CA ILE A 200 -18.81 -4.44 -10.13
C ILE A 200 -18.39 -3.11 -9.48
N TRP A 201 -18.36 -3.06 -8.15
CA TRP A 201 -17.79 -1.93 -7.42
C TRP A 201 -16.28 -1.90 -7.57
N VAL A 202 -15.70 -0.70 -7.60
CA VAL A 202 -14.24 -0.52 -7.63
C VAL A 202 -13.78 0.16 -6.36
N VAL A 203 -12.74 -0.40 -5.74
CA VAL A 203 -12.01 0.21 -4.63
C VAL A 203 -10.59 0.45 -5.10
N HIS A 204 -10.17 1.70 -5.17
CA HIS A 204 -8.81 2.07 -5.53
C HIS A 204 -8.05 2.58 -4.30
N ASP A 205 -6.86 2.04 -4.03
CA ASP A 205 -5.94 2.53 -2.99
C ASP A 205 -4.85 3.38 -3.64
N LEU A 206 -4.96 4.70 -3.48
CA LEU A 206 -4.06 5.72 -4.04
C LEU A 206 -2.99 6.17 -3.03
N ALA A 207 -2.53 5.27 -2.16
CA ALA A 207 -1.63 5.61 -1.04
C ALA A 207 -0.29 6.25 -1.46
N TYR A 208 0.15 6.06 -2.69
CA TYR A 208 1.44 6.53 -3.21
C TYR A 208 1.32 7.65 -4.25
N ALA A 209 0.20 8.38 -4.28
CA ALA A 209 -0.05 9.46 -5.24
C ALA A 209 1.07 10.50 -5.34
N ASP A 210 1.74 10.77 -4.22
CA ASP A 210 2.78 11.79 -4.12
C ASP A 210 4.21 11.26 -4.24
N LEU A 211 4.40 9.96 -4.06
CA LEU A 211 5.70 9.32 -4.21
C LEU A 211 5.89 8.87 -5.67
N VAL A 212 5.99 9.86 -6.55
CA VAL A 212 6.10 9.69 -8.01
C VAL A 212 7.36 10.38 -8.51
N PHE A 213 8.00 9.83 -9.54
CA PHE A 213 9.33 10.25 -9.98
C PHE A 213 9.34 10.48 -11.49
N ASP A 214 10.37 11.18 -11.96
CA ASP A 214 10.71 11.33 -13.38
C ASP A 214 9.56 11.89 -14.25
N GLY A 215 8.76 12.80 -13.67
CA GLY A 215 7.67 13.49 -14.35
C GLY A 215 6.34 12.72 -14.39
N TYR A 216 6.29 11.48 -13.87
CA TYR A 216 5.04 10.76 -13.75
C TYR A 216 4.09 11.45 -12.76
N LYS A 217 2.80 11.41 -13.06
CA LYS A 217 1.72 11.88 -12.19
C LYS A 217 0.69 10.76 -12.05
N ALA A 218 0.47 10.29 -10.84
CA ALA A 218 -0.52 9.25 -10.57
C ALA A 218 -1.93 9.80 -10.80
N PRO A 219 -2.73 9.23 -11.72
CA PRO A 219 -4.11 9.64 -11.90
C PRO A 219 -5.00 9.14 -10.76
N SER A 220 -6.08 9.86 -10.49
CA SER A 220 -7.19 9.38 -9.66
C SER A 220 -8.23 8.71 -10.53
N ILE A 221 -8.76 7.56 -10.10
CA ILE A 221 -9.89 6.91 -10.80
C ILE A 221 -11.12 7.84 -10.85
N LEU A 222 -11.26 8.72 -9.87
CA LEU A 222 -12.40 9.65 -9.78
C LEU A 222 -12.38 10.74 -10.87
N GLN A 223 -11.26 10.90 -11.61
CA GLN A 223 -11.20 11.78 -12.79
C GLN A 223 -11.99 11.22 -13.97
N VAL A 224 -12.26 9.92 -14.00
CA VAL A 224 -12.95 9.27 -15.11
C VAL A 224 -14.45 9.56 -15.05
N PRO A 225 -15.05 10.03 -16.16
CA PRO A 225 -16.51 10.20 -16.23
C PRO A 225 -17.25 8.90 -15.90
N GLY A 226 -18.19 8.95 -14.96
CA GLY A 226 -18.94 7.78 -14.51
C GLY A 226 -18.27 6.99 -13.37
N ALA A 227 -17.05 7.32 -12.97
CA ALA A 227 -16.39 6.67 -11.83
C ALA A 227 -17.18 6.82 -10.52
N MET A 228 -17.79 7.98 -10.30
CA MET A 228 -18.64 8.24 -9.12
C MET A 228 -19.86 7.32 -9.01
N GLU A 229 -20.23 6.62 -10.08
CA GLU A 229 -21.31 5.63 -10.06
C GLU A 229 -20.87 4.29 -9.47
N VAL A 230 -19.57 3.94 -9.57
CA VAL A 230 -19.07 2.59 -9.28
C VAL A 230 -17.85 2.54 -8.37
N ALA A 231 -17.18 3.66 -8.09
CA ALA A 231 -15.87 3.64 -7.45
C ALA A 231 -15.78 4.46 -6.17
N VAL A 232 -14.91 3.99 -5.27
CA VAL A 232 -14.32 4.78 -4.19
C VAL A 232 -12.81 4.70 -4.24
N GLU A 233 -12.16 5.75 -3.76
CA GLU A 233 -10.71 5.87 -3.70
C GLU A 233 -10.23 6.19 -2.29
N PHE A 234 -9.23 5.47 -1.82
CA PHE A 234 -8.58 5.68 -0.54
C PHE A 234 -7.27 6.44 -0.70
N PHE A 235 -7.01 7.36 0.19
CA PHE A 235 -5.72 8.03 0.33
C PHE A 235 -5.27 8.03 1.79
N THR A 236 -3.97 8.20 2.03
CA THR A 236 -3.40 8.25 3.37
C THR A 236 -2.30 9.31 3.47
N LEU A 237 -2.27 10.02 4.59
CA LEU A 237 -1.20 10.97 4.88
C LEU A 237 0.11 10.28 5.32
N SER A 238 0.06 8.97 5.52
CA SER A 238 1.20 8.18 6.02
C SER A 238 2.45 8.30 5.15
N LYS A 239 2.29 8.43 3.81
CA LYS A 239 3.40 8.41 2.86
C LYS A 239 3.80 9.81 2.41
N SER A 240 2.83 10.62 2.02
CA SER A 240 3.06 11.96 1.50
C SER A 240 3.60 12.94 2.55
N TYR A 241 3.26 12.74 3.82
CA TYR A 241 3.59 13.66 4.91
C TYR A 241 4.36 12.99 6.07
N ASN A 242 4.92 11.80 5.86
CA ASN A 242 5.60 11.04 6.92
C ASN A 242 4.76 10.92 8.21
N MET A 243 3.47 10.59 8.06
CA MET A 243 2.51 10.49 9.17
C MET A 243 2.00 9.05 9.42
N PRO A 244 2.83 7.99 9.34
CA PRO A 244 2.30 6.62 9.45
C PRO A 244 1.70 6.31 10.82
N GLY A 245 2.30 6.83 11.89
CA GLY A 245 1.83 6.64 13.29
C GLY A 245 0.60 7.46 13.65
N TRP A 246 0.28 8.51 12.89
CA TRP A 246 -0.85 9.41 13.16
C TRP A 246 -2.20 8.80 12.79
N ARG A 247 -2.17 7.75 11.97
CA ARG A 247 -3.36 7.01 11.54
C ARG A 247 -4.43 7.90 10.86
N VAL A 248 -4.02 8.72 9.89
CA VAL A 248 -4.93 9.55 9.10
C VAL A 248 -4.98 9.07 7.66
N GLY A 249 -6.17 8.80 7.19
CA GLY A 249 -6.53 8.53 5.81
C GLY A 249 -7.95 8.99 5.53
N PHE A 250 -8.37 8.83 4.30
CA PHE A 250 -9.74 9.13 3.92
C PHE A 250 -10.17 8.27 2.72
N CYS A 251 -11.48 8.21 2.51
CA CYS A 251 -12.11 7.56 1.37
C CYS A 251 -13.06 8.55 0.72
N CYS A 252 -12.99 8.65 -0.61
CA CYS A 252 -13.85 9.52 -1.40
C CYS A 252 -14.47 8.77 -2.57
N GLY A 253 -15.62 9.23 -3.07
CA GLY A 253 -16.26 8.67 -4.26
C GLY A 253 -17.73 8.34 -4.06
N ASN A 254 -18.17 7.21 -4.58
CA ASN A 254 -19.56 6.79 -4.61
C ASN A 254 -20.27 6.92 -3.25
N LYS A 255 -21.37 7.67 -3.22
CA LYS A 255 -22.10 8.02 -2.00
C LYS A 255 -22.69 6.80 -1.25
N GLU A 256 -23.03 5.72 -1.96
CA GLU A 256 -23.59 4.51 -1.34
C GLU A 256 -22.51 3.74 -0.58
N LEU A 257 -21.32 3.60 -1.17
CA LEU A 257 -20.17 2.99 -0.51
C LEU A 257 -19.66 3.85 0.66
N ILE A 258 -19.65 5.18 0.51
CA ILE A 258 -19.33 6.12 1.60
C ILE A 258 -20.37 6.03 2.72
N ALA A 259 -21.66 5.91 2.41
CA ALA A 259 -22.71 5.73 3.40
C ALA A 259 -22.58 4.39 4.15
N ALA A 260 -22.26 3.30 3.44
CA ALA A 260 -22.02 2.00 4.04
C ALA A 260 -20.82 2.03 5.01
N LEU A 261 -19.70 2.61 4.59
CA LEU A 261 -18.51 2.80 5.43
C LEU A 261 -18.82 3.71 6.63
N THR A 262 -19.56 4.80 6.44
CA THR A 262 -20.00 5.69 7.52
C THR A 262 -20.85 4.94 8.53
N ARG A 263 -21.77 4.11 8.05
CA ARG A 263 -22.69 3.35 8.91
C ARG A 263 -21.92 2.36 9.80
N ILE A 264 -21.04 1.56 9.24
CA ILE A 264 -20.28 0.58 10.03
C ILE A 264 -19.36 1.27 11.04
N LYS A 265 -18.64 2.34 10.62
CA LYS A 265 -17.75 3.09 11.51
C LYS A 265 -18.51 3.72 12.69
N SER A 266 -19.75 4.13 12.53
CA SER A 266 -20.53 4.69 13.62
C SER A 266 -20.80 3.69 14.78
N TYR A 267 -20.62 2.39 14.54
CA TYR A 267 -20.70 1.35 15.55
C TYR A 267 -19.33 0.87 16.06
N LEU A 268 -18.27 1.12 15.31
CA LEU A 268 -16.94 0.58 15.61
C LEU A 268 -16.02 1.61 16.28
N ASP A 269 -16.12 2.89 15.94
CA ASP A 269 -15.25 3.93 16.48
C ASP A 269 -15.93 5.31 16.53
N TYR A 270 -15.29 6.24 17.25
CA TYR A 270 -15.67 7.65 17.32
C TYR A 270 -14.77 8.55 16.47
N GLY A 271 -14.04 7.97 15.53
CA GLY A 271 -13.12 8.70 14.65
C GLY A 271 -11.77 9.03 15.31
N ILE A 272 -11.00 9.81 14.59
CA ILE A 272 -9.65 10.20 14.97
C ILE A 272 -9.70 11.30 16.04
N PHE A 273 -8.76 11.30 16.97
CA PHE A 273 -8.56 12.38 17.95
C PHE A 273 -8.53 13.74 17.26
N THR A 274 -9.36 14.68 17.73
CA THR A 274 -9.60 15.96 17.03
C THR A 274 -8.34 16.76 16.72
N PRO A 275 -7.35 16.90 17.62
CA PRO A 275 -6.08 17.58 17.31
C PRO A 275 -5.34 17.01 16.10
N VAL A 276 -5.37 15.69 15.93
CA VAL A 276 -4.77 15.01 14.75
C VAL A 276 -5.52 15.40 13.47
N GLN A 277 -6.84 15.49 13.52
CA GLN A 277 -7.64 15.90 12.36
C GLN A 277 -7.37 17.36 11.96
N VAL A 278 -7.19 18.25 12.95
CA VAL A 278 -6.83 19.66 12.70
C VAL A 278 -5.43 19.77 12.08
N ALA A 279 -4.46 18.99 12.58
CA ALA A 279 -3.13 18.92 11.97
C ALA A 279 -3.17 18.36 10.54
N ALA A 280 -4.05 17.39 10.27
CA ALA A 280 -4.26 16.86 8.92
C ALA A 280 -4.83 17.92 7.95
N ILE A 281 -5.69 18.84 8.42
CA ILE A 281 -6.13 19.98 7.61
C ILE A 281 -4.92 20.82 7.21
N THR A 282 -4.03 21.12 8.16
CA THR A 282 -2.81 21.86 7.88
C THR A 282 -1.93 21.15 6.86
N ALA A 283 -1.79 19.82 6.95
CA ALA A 283 -1.04 19.05 5.96
C ALA A 283 -1.61 19.21 4.53
N LEU A 284 -2.93 19.20 4.39
CA LEU A 284 -3.59 19.25 3.08
C LEU A 284 -3.68 20.67 2.49
N GLU A 285 -3.82 21.71 3.33
CA GLU A 285 -4.08 23.09 2.91
C GLU A 285 -2.83 23.98 2.90
N SER A 286 -1.73 23.58 3.56
CA SER A 286 -0.47 24.33 3.56
C SER A 286 0.30 24.21 2.24
N ASP A 287 1.37 24.97 2.12
CA ASP A 287 2.36 24.81 1.06
C ASP A 287 2.87 23.37 1.02
N GLN A 288 2.97 22.80 -0.18
CA GLN A 288 3.32 21.40 -0.40
C GLN A 288 4.83 21.15 -0.63
N THR A 289 5.66 22.12 -0.30
CA THR A 289 7.13 22.02 -0.42
C THR A 289 7.65 20.78 0.33
N CYS A 290 7.09 20.48 1.50
CA CYS A 290 7.47 19.30 2.28
C CYS A 290 7.20 17.97 1.55
N VAL A 291 6.16 17.89 0.74
CA VAL A 291 5.85 16.71 -0.08
C VAL A 291 6.89 16.54 -1.19
N GLU A 292 7.30 17.65 -1.81
CA GLU A 292 8.36 17.66 -2.81
C GLU A 292 9.71 17.21 -2.21
N GLU A 293 10.07 17.71 -1.04
CA GLU A 293 11.31 17.32 -0.34
C GLU A 293 11.31 15.83 -0.01
N ILE A 294 10.19 15.29 0.50
CA ILE A 294 10.01 13.87 0.77
C ILE A 294 10.16 13.06 -0.53
N ARG A 295 9.53 13.50 -1.61
CA ARG A 295 9.62 12.86 -2.93
C ARG A 295 11.06 12.82 -3.45
N GLN A 296 11.79 13.92 -3.37
CA GLN A 296 13.20 14.00 -3.80
C GLN A 296 14.10 13.09 -2.97
N MET A 297 13.86 12.99 -1.67
CA MET A 297 14.60 12.06 -0.81
C MET A 297 14.38 10.61 -1.27
N TYR A 298 13.13 10.18 -1.52
CA TYR A 298 12.87 8.82 -1.99
C TYR A 298 13.44 8.57 -3.39
N LYS A 299 13.38 9.56 -4.28
CA LYS A 299 14.01 9.50 -5.60
C LYS A 299 15.51 9.25 -5.49
N SER A 300 16.21 10.00 -4.65
CA SER A 300 17.65 9.84 -4.43
C SER A 300 17.99 8.44 -3.88
N ARG A 301 17.24 7.94 -2.90
CA ARG A 301 17.41 6.59 -2.34
C ARG A 301 17.16 5.51 -3.39
N ARG A 302 16.11 5.66 -4.21
CA ARG A 302 15.81 4.76 -5.34
C ARG A 302 17.00 4.71 -6.31
N ASP A 303 17.50 5.85 -6.72
CA ASP A 303 18.56 5.96 -7.70
C ASP A 303 19.86 5.31 -7.19
N VAL A 304 20.20 5.52 -5.90
CA VAL A 304 21.36 4.87 -5.26
C VAL A 304 21.19 3.36 -5.20
N LEU A 305 20.03 2.87 -4.78
CA LEU A 305 19.78 1.43 -4.67
C LEU A 305 19.79 0.76 -6.04
N CYS A 306 19.03 1.26 -7.00
CA CYS A 306 18.93 0.65 -8.33
C CYS A 306 20.27 0.67 -9.07
N LYS A 307 21.00 1.81 -9.07
CA LYS A 307 22.32 1.89 -9.65
C LYS A 307 23.31 0.90 -9.01
N GLY A 308 23.22 0.74 -7.69
CA GLY A 308 24.09 -0.17 -6.96
C GLY A 308 23.79 -1.63 -7.23
N LEU A 309 22.50 -2.04 -7.28
CA LEU A 309 22.10 -3.40 -7.64
C LEU A 309 22.53 -3.75 -9.06
N ASN A 310 22.27 -2.87 -10.04
CA ASN A 310 22.74 -3.05 -11.41
C ASN A 310 24.28 -3.23 -11.50
N SER A 311 25.03 -2.41 -10.75
CA SER A 311 26.50 -2.50 -10.69
C SER A 311 27.00 -3.76 -9.97
N ALA A 312 26.16 -4.38 -9.15
CA ALA A 312 26.47 -5.64 -8.47
C ALA A 312 26.17 -6.89 -9.33
N GLY A 313 25.53 -6.70 -10.50
CA GLY A 313 25.10 -7.79 -11.38
C GLY A 313 23.65 -8.24 -11.11
N TRP A 314 22.85 -7.44 -10.42
CA TRP A 314 21.42 -7.67 -10.18
C TRP A 314 20.59 -6.64 -10.97
N PRO A 315 20.11 -6.99 -12.17
CA PRO A 315 19.37 -6.07 -13.02
C PRO A 315 18.03 -5.67 -12.38
N VAL A 316 17.84 -4.37 -12.22
CA VAL A 316 16.57 -3.78 -11.76
C VAL A 316 16.26 -2.52 -12.53
N THR A 317 15.00 -2.32 -12.88
CA THR A 317 14.51 -1.08 -13.47
C THR A 317 14.08 -0.12 -12.36
N PRO A 318 14.56 1.14 -12.33
CA PRO A 318 14.07 2.10 -11.35
C PRO A 318 12.56 2.33 -11.49
N PRO A 319 11.76 2.13 -10.44
CA PRO A 319 10.31 2.37 -10.50
C PRO A 319 10.01 3.87 -10.68
N LYS A 320 8.91 4.17 -11.38
CA LYS A 320 8.42 5.54 -11.56
C LYS A 320 7.69 6.09 -10.34
N ALA A 321 7.36 5.25 -9.38
CA ALA A 321 6.62 5.64 -8.18
C ALA A 321 6.87 4.68 -7.01
N THR A 322 6.30 5.01 -5.88
CA THR A 322 6.32 4.32 -4.59
C THR A 322 7.62 4.45 -3.82
N MET A 323 7.63 3.95 -2.61
CA MET A 323 8.83 3.83 -1.78
C MET A 323 9.43 2.41 -1.84
N PHE A 324 9.21 1.68 -2.96
CA PHE A 324 9.62 0.29 -3.11
C PHE A 324 10.36 0.07 -4.42
N VAL A 325 11.31 -0.86 -4.38
CA VAL A 325 11.91 -1.48 -5.56
C VAL A 325 11.53 -2.95 -5.54
N TRP A 326 10.85 -3.40 -6.58
CA TRP A 326 10.47 -4.78 -6.83
C TRP A 326 11.52 -5.41 -7.72
N ALA A 327 12.26 -6.37 -7.16
CA ALA A 327 13.43 -6.91 -7.82
C ALA A 327 13.26 -8.41 -8.07
N LYS A 328 13.34 -8.81 -9.35
CA LYS A 328 13.39 -10.22 -9.72
C LYS A 328 14.68 -10.85 -9.16
N ILE A 329 14.56 -12.01 -8.55
CA ILE A 329 15.72 -12.71 -7.98
C ILE A 329 16.64 -13.12 -9.14
N PRO A 330 17.94 -12.77 -9.10
CA PRO A 330 18.85 -13.06 -10.20
C PRO A 330 19.27 -14.54 -10.21
N ALA A 331 19.50 -15.10 -11.39
CA ALA A 331 20.10 -16.41 -11.49
C ALA A 331 21.53 -16.42 -10.88
N PRO A 332 21.95 -17.53 -10.26
CA PRO A 332 21.22 -18.80 -10.09
C PRO A 332 20.32 -18.87 -8.84
N PHE A 333 20.13 -17.75 -8.11
CA PHE A 333 19.39 -17.69 -6.83
C PHE A 333 17.86 -17.77 -7.02
N ASP A 334 17.36 -17.56 -8.24
CA ASP A 334 15.94 -17.72 -8.61
C ASP A 334 15.38 -19.11 -8.29
N GLN A 335 16.24 -20.13 -8.25
CA GLN A 335 15.88 -21.50 -7.87
C GLN A 335 15.55 -21.67 -6.38
N MET A 336 15.96 -20.72 -5.54
CA MET A 336 15.76 -20.82 -4.08
C MET A 336 14.34 -20.44 -3.63
N GLY A 337 13.61 -19.71 -4.46
CA GLY A 337 12.40 -19.05 -4.03
C GLY A 337 12.64 -17.81 -3.17
N SER A 338 11.62 -16.96 -3.07
CA SER A 338 11.75 -15.63 -2.49
C SER A 338 12.03 -15.63 -0.98
N LEU A 339 11.48 -16.60 -0.25
CA LEU A 339 11.69 -16.70 1.20
C LEU A 339 13.12 -17.13 1.54
N GLU A 340 13.63 -18.19 0.91
CA GLU A 340 14.97 -18.69 1.18
C GLU A 340 16.04 -17.70 0.71
N PHE A 341 15.83 -17.05 -0.42
CA PHE A 341 16.72 -15.97 -0.86
C PHE A 341 16.74 -14.78 0.12
N SER A 342 15.58 -14.39 0.68
CA SER A 342 15.51 -13.36 1.72
C SER A 342 16.27 -13.76 3.00
N LYS A 343 16.18 -15.01 3.40
CA LYS A 343 16.96 -15.56 4.52
C LYS A 343 18.46 -15.55 4.24
N LEU A 344 18.87 -15.93 3.03
CA LEU A 344 20.26 -15.87 2.59
C LEU A 344 20.82 -14.46 2.67
N LEU A 345 20.12 -13.47 2.14
CA LEU A 345 20.55 -12.05 2.22
C LEU A 345 20.67 -11.56 3.66
N LEU A 346 19.74 -11.96 4.51
CA LEU A 346 19.81 -11.60 5.94
C LEU A 346 21.02 -12.21 6.62
N LYS A 347 21.27 -13.50 6.39
CA LYS A 347 22.36 -14.25 7.02
C LYS A 347 23.74 -13.80 6.53
N GLU A 348 23.93 -13.71 5.23
CA GLU A 348 25.25 -13.54 4.62
C GLU A 348 25.60 -12.09 4.31
N ALA A 349 24.60 -11.22 4.10
CA ALA A 349 24.80 -9.79 3.81
C ALA A 349 24.40 -8.86 4.95
N GLY A 350 23.69 -9.35 5.98
CA GLY A 350 23.07 -8.51 7.01
C GLY A 350 21.96 -7.62 6.45
N VAL A 351 21.29 -8.04 5.38
CA VAL A 351 20.28 -7.25 4.65
C VAL A 351 18.92 -7.94 4.71
N ALA A 352 17.94 -7.28 5.32
CA ALA A 352 16.56 -7.74 5.35
C ALA A 352 15.77 -7.15 4.18
N VAL A 353 15.07 -8.01 3.43
CA VAL A 353 14.13 -7.65 2.35
C VAL A 353 12.80 -8.37 2.57
N SER A 354 11.72 -7.93 1.91
CA SER A 354 10.44 -8.64 1.94
C SER A 354 10.40 -9.71 0.84
N PRO A 355 10.16 -10.99 1.17
CA PRO A 355 9.97 -12.02 0.15
C PRO A 355 8.69 -11.78 -0.65
N GLY A 356 8.75 -11.99 -1.94
CA GLY A 356 7.66 -11.70 -2.85
C GLY A 356 6.43 -12.58 -2.62
N LEU A 357 6.62 -13.83 -2.20
CA LEU A 357 5.54 -14.74 -1.80
C LEU A 357 4.60 -14.12 -0.75
N GLY A 358 5.10 -13.20 0.09
CA GLY A 358 4.29 -12.48 1.08
C GLY A 358 3.23 -11.54 0.48
N PHE A 359 3.28 -11.28 -0.83
CA PHE A 359 2.34 -10.46 -1.57
C PHE A 359 1.39 -11.28 -2.47
N GLY A 360 1.52 -12.59 -2.46
CA GLY A 360 0.74 -13.52 -3.26
C GLY A 360 1.61 -14.45 -4.11
N GLU A 361 0.99 -15.48 -4.68
CA GLU A 361 1.71 -16.53 -5.43
C GLU A 361 2.50 -16.00 -6.64
N TYR A 362 1.95 -14.99 -7.34
CA TYR A 362 2.63 -14.36 -8.47
C TYR A 362 3.73 -13.38 -8.04
N GLY A 363 3.92 -13.19 -6.75
CA GLY A 363 5.09 -12.49 -6.19
C GLY A 363 6.30 -13.41 -6.00
N GLU A 364 6.13 -14.73 -6.17
CA GLU A 364 7.25 -15.68 -6.10
C GLU A 364 8.28 -15.37 -7.19
N GLY A 365 9.57 -15.58 -6.87
CA GLY A 365 10.68 -15.18 -7.74
C GLY A 365 11.12 -13.72 -7.63
N TYR A 366 10.50 -12.92 -6.74
CA TYR A 366 10.83 -11.52 -6.50
C TYR A 366 11.10 -11.25 -5.02
N VAL A 367 11.79 -10.13 -4.75
CA VAL A 367 11.88 -9.53 -3.42
C VAL A 367 11.58 -8.03 -3.52
N ARG A 368 11.02 -7.46 -2.44
CA ARG A 368 10.74 -6.04 -2.34
C ARG A 368 11.73 -5.36 -1.39
N PHE A 369 12.37 -4.28 -1.87
CA PHE A 369 13.15 -3.37 -1.05
C PHE A 369 12.31 -2.14 -0.70
N GLY A 370 12.21 -1.77 0.59
CA GLY A 370 11.68 -0.49 1.04
C GLY A 370 12.78 0.58 1.09
N LEU A 371 12.56 1.75 0.52
CA LEU A 371 13.52 2.86 0.45
C LEU A 371 13.59 3.64 1.78
N ILE A 372 13.66 2.93 2.90
CA ILE A 372 13.61 3.49 4.27
C ILE A 372 14.99 3.67 4.91
N GLU A 373 16.03 3.19 4.26
CA GLU A 373 17.42 3.38 4.70
C GLU A 373 18.05 4.58 3.99
N ASN A 374 18.92 5.31 4.71
CA ASN A 374 19.65 6.39 4.10
C ASN A 374 20.67 5.87 3.07
N GLU A 375 21.18 6.76 2.23
CA GLU A 375 22.08 6.37 1.15
C GLU A 375 23.38 5.73 1.62
N HIS A 376 23.90 6.11 2.80
CA HIS A 376 25.12 5.53 3.36
C HIS A 376 24.88 4.06 3.74
N ARG A 377 23.79 3.77 4.44
CA ARG A 377 23.38 2.41 4.80
C ARG A 377 23.05 1.59 3.55
N THR A 378 22.40 2.22 2.56
CA THR A 378 22.13 1.57 1.28
C THR A 378 23.43 1.14 0.58
N ARG A 379 24.45 2.00 0.52
CA ARG A 379 25.76 1.64 -0.06
C ARG A 379 26.45 0.54 0.74
N GLN A 380 26.28 0.49 2.05
CA GLN A 380 26.80 -0.60 2.89
C GLN A 380 26.11 -1.93 2.54
N ALA A 381 24.77 -1.95 2.47
CA ALA A 381 24.00 -3.13 2.08
C ALA A 381 24.42 -3.66 0.68
N LEU A 382 24.59 -2.75 -0.27
CA LEU A 382 25.02 -3.09 -1.64
C LEU A 382 26.37 -3.80 -1.68
N ARG A 383 27.33 -3.46 -0.78
CA ARG A 383 28.60 -4.18 -0.66
C ARG A 383 28.39 -5.62 -0.18
N GLY A 384 27.51 -5.82 0.79
CA GLY A 384 27.12 -7.16 1.29
C GLY A 384 26.44 -8.00 0.21
N ILE A 385 25.42 -7.42 -0.44
CA ILE A 385 24.70 -8.05 -1.55
C ILE A 385 25.66 -8.47 -2.66
N LYS A 386 26.54 -7.58 -3.10
CA LYS A 386 27.55 -7.88 -4.14
C LYS A 386 28.46 -9.03 -3.76
N LYS A 387 28.80 -9.17 -2.48
CA LYS A 387 29.61 -10.29 -1.99
C LYS A 387 28.84 -11.60 -2.09
N VAL A 388 27.57 -11.62 -1.70
CA VAL A 388 26.69 -12.80 -1.81
C VAL A 388 26.53 -13.22 -3.27
N LEU A 389 26.21 -12.27 -4.16
CA LEU A 389 26.02 -12.58 -5.58
C LEU A 389 27.28 -13.15 -6.24
N ARG A 390 28.47 -12.70 -5.82
CA ARG A 390 29.75 -13.25 -6.33
C ARG A 390 30.10 -14.62 -5.76
N ALA A 391 29.66 -14.93 -4.54
CA ALA A 391 29.91 -16.22 -3.91
C ALA A 391 29.08 -17.35 -4.57
N GLY A 392 27.96 -17.01 -5.20
CA GLY A 392 27.04 -17.97 -5.80
C GLY A 392 26.17 -18.67 -4.74
N LEU A 393 25.49 -19.74 -5.16
CA LEU A 393 24.66 -20.55 -4.26
C LEU A 393 25.50 -21.16 -3.15
N PRO A 394 24.97 -21.26 -1.90
CA PRO A 394 25.64 -21.99 -0.82
C PRO A 394 25.94 -23.44 -1.23
N SER A 395 27.12 -23.95 -0.84
CA SER A 395 27.55 -25.31 -1.20
C SER A 395 26.69 -26.42 -0.62
N ASP A 396 25.97 -26.14 0.44
CA ASP A 396 25.02 -27.00 1.14
C ASP A 396 23.57 -26.87 0.62
N TRP A 397 23.31 -25.88 -0.26
CA TRP A 397 21.97 -25.70 -0.83
C TRP A 397 21.66 -26.81 -1.85
N LYS A 398 20.48 -27.41 -1.70
CA LYS A 398 19.93 -28.39 -2.65
C LYS A 398 18.55 -27.94 -3.06
N ALA A 399 18.25 -27.97 -4.36
CA ALA A 399 16.89 -27.81 -4.84
C ALA A 399 16.02 -28.95 -4.27
N GLU A 400 14.92 -28.61 -3.61
CA GLU A 400 13.91 -29.58 -3.17
C GLU A 400 13.12 -30.12 -4.34
#